data_e5fa4babf39951d221aa52273ac57e2e
#
_entry.id   e5fa4babf39951d221aa52273ac57e2e
#
_cell.length_a   1.000
_cell.length_b   1.000
_cell.length_c   1.000
_cell.angle_alpha   90.00
_cell.angle_beta   90.00
_cell.angle_gamma   90.00
#
_symmetry.space_group_name_H-M   'P 1'
#
loop_
_entity.id
_entity.type
_entity.pdbx_description
1 polymer ?
#
loop_
_entity_poly.entity_id
_entity_poly.type
_entity_poly.pdbx_seq_one_letter_code
_entity_poly.pdbx_strand_id
1 'polypeptide(L)'
;MRHLILISLAAITLGASTGRAQTCGAPDLICKAAANQDRSLYFRDHCRYEQRIHVERTKVKGDKESLEETRDTTVTVEPAKKPDKTGDVPVIVRVVSDTDKKGNPKSKVKEDEPTLLSFGAVWDVAFFPLLPERIGYYNFQEVVSDRRNERWFRFVPKAEITDRALASGIAQLDPQTGEVLTIKIEGLHNLEVLDKEASKMRTFNATIDYSQYEGTLRMPTLAGGAGVSGIRRFEGNVKFRFEEGKYVPLFKLE
;
A
#
# COMPACT_ATOMS: atom_id res chain seq x y z
N MET A 1 -6.78 81.98 8.03
CA MET A 1 -7.53 80.74 7.78
C MET A 1 -6.54 79.56 7.82
N ARG A 2 -6.53 78.82 8.90
CA ARG A 2 -5.61 77.68 9.08
C ARG A 2 -6.40 76.38 8.80
N HIS A 3 -6.00 75.66 7.73
CA HIS A 3 -6.58 74.35 7.41
C HIS A 3 -5.87 73.28 8.25
N LEU A 4 -6.61 72.62 9.15
CA LEU A 4 -6.19 71.42 9.85
C LEU A 4 -6.42 70.24 8.90
N ILE A 5 -5.34 69.53 8.55
CA ILE A 5 -5.40 68.24 7.85
C ILE A 5 -5.43 67.14 8.90
N LEU A 6 -6.56 66.46 9.01
CA LEU A 6 -6.74 65.26 9.80
C LEU A 6 -6.18 64.05 9.00
N ILE A 7 -5.06 63.49 9.48
CA ILE A 7 -4.53 62.24 8.95
C ILE A 7 -5.20 61.11 9.71
N SER A 8 -6.11 60.38 9.03
CA SER A 8 -6.70 59.15 9.56
C SER A 8 -5.72 58.01 9.41
N LEU A 9 -5.20 57.52 10.53
CA LEU A 9 -4.40 56.28 10.59
C LEU A 9 -5.37 55.11 10.47
N ALA A 10 -5.40 54.46 9.29
CA ALA A 10 -6.07 53.16 9.11
C ALA A 10 -5.19 52.08 9.69
N ALA A 11 -5.55 51.50 10.83
CA ALA A 11 -4.92 50.34 11.40
C ALA A 11 -5.28 49.11 10.55
N ILE A 12 -4.35 48.63 9.74
CA ILE A 12 -4.47 47.36 9.04
C ILE A 12 -4.22 46.25 10.06
N THR A 13 -5.29 45.67 10.59
CA THR A 13 -5.20 44.41 11.36
C THR A 13 -4.90 43.29 10.39
N LEU A 14 -3.63 42.90 10.34
CA LEU A 14 -3.22 41.61 9.76
C LEU A 14 -3.88 40.49 10.58
N GLY A 15 -5.02 40.00 10.13
CA GLY A 15 -5.62 38.79 10.62
C GLY A 15 -4.67 37.63 10.32
N ALA A 16 -3.88 37.22 11.30
CA ALA A 16 -3.19 35.95 11.25
C ALA A 16 -4.27 34.88 11.15
N SER A 17 -4.53 34.40 9.93
CA SER A 17 -5.27 33.17 9.72
C SER A 17 -4.43 32.06 10.34
N THR A 18 -4.71 31.75 11.62
CA THR A 18 -4.31 30.48 12.21
C THR A 18 -5.01 29.41 11.39
N GLY A 19 -4.31 28.91 10.38
CA GLY A 19 -4.71 27.70 9.67
C GLY A 19 -4.90 26.64 10.75
N ARG A 20 -6.16 26.30 11.05
CA ARG A 20 -6.48 25.14 11.85
C ARG A 20 -5.82 23.97 11.11
N ALA A 21 -4.70 23.50 11.64
CA ALA A 21 -4.19 22.20 11.26
C ALA A 21 -5.35 21.23 11.44
N GLN A 22 -5.84 20.72 10.33
CA GLN A 22 -6.95 19.77 10.32
C GLN A 22 -6.43 18.57 11.10
N THR A 23 -6.90 18.38 12.33
CA THR A 23 -6.48 17.27 13.17
C THR A 23 -6.92 16.00 12.45
N CYS A 24 -5.99 15.19 12.04
CA CYS A 24 -6.28 13.99 11.22
C CYS A 24 -7.01 12.89 12.02
N GLY A 25 -7.33 13.14 13.29
CA GLY A 25 -8.07 12.21 14.16
C GLY A 25 -7.30 10.96 14.58
N ALA A 26 -6.00 10.91 14.34
CA ALA A 26 -5.10 9.85 14.74
C ALA A 26 -3.88 10.44 15.49
N PRO A 27 -3.03 9.62 16.14
CA PRO A 27 -1.79 10.12 16.75
C PRO A 27 -0.93 10.88 15.73
N ASP A 28 -0.25 11.96 16.15
CA ASP A 28 0.52 12.85 15.27
C ASP A 28 1.52 12.11 14.36
N LEU A 29 2.18 11.09 14.90
CA LEU A 29 3.12 10.28 14.10
C LEU A 29 2.42 9.47 13.01
N ILE A 30 1.20 9.00 13.26
CA ILE A 30 0.36 8.34 12.26
C ILE A 30 -0.09 9.34 11.19
N CYS A 31 -0.42 10.57 11.55
CA CYS A 31 -0.76 11.62 10.58
C CYS A 31 0.42 11.92 9.64
N LYS A 32 1.64 11.98 10.18
CA LYS A 32 2.86 12.11 9.37
C LYS A 32 3.07 10.89 8.46
N ALA A 33 2.88 9.68 9.00
CA ALA A 33 2.99 8.46 8.23
C ALA A 33 1.98 8.41 7.07
N ALA A 34 0.76 8.86 7.30
CA ALA A 34 -0.28 8.95 6.29
C ALA A 34 0.13 9.89 5.14
N ALA A 35 0.60 11.09 5.46
CA ALA A 35 1.07 12.03 4.45
C ALA A 35 2.29 11.49 3.67
N ASN A 36 3.17 10.72 4.33
CA ASN A 36 4.31 10.09 3.67
C ASN A 36 3.86 8.96 2.73
N GLN A 37 2.91 8.11 3.15
CA GLN A 37 2.37 7.05 2.29
C GLN A 37 1.60 7.60 1.10
N ASP A 38 0.84 8.68 1.27
CA ASP A 38 0.13 9.36 0.20
C ASP A 38 1.09 9.84 -0.89
N ARG A 39 2.18 10.50 -0.49
CA ARG A 39 3.24 10.92 -1.43
C ARG A 39 3.89 9.73 -2.14
N SER A 40 4.12 8.63 -1.42
CA SER A 40 4.73 7.42 -1.99
C SER A 40 3.78 6.76 -3.00
N LEU A 41 2.49 6.66 -2.69
CA LEU A 41 1.49 6.13 -3.61
C LEU A 41 1.35 7.04 -4.84
N TYR A 42 1.23 8.37 -4.62
CA TYR A 42 1.18 9.34 -5.71
C TYR A 42 2.38 9.18 -6.66
N PHE A 43 3.60 9.08 -6.13
CA PHE A 43 4.80 8.85 -6.93
C PHE A 43 4.70 7.52 -7.70
N ARG A 44 4.33 6.42 -7.02
CA ARG A 44 4.19 5.10 -7.62
C ARG A 44 3.21 5.09 -8.79
N ASP A 45 2.07 5.74 -8.63
CA ASP A 45 1.01 5.84 -9.65
C ASP A 45 1.43 6.65 -10.89
N HIS A 46 2.53 7.42 -10.80
CA HIS A 46 3.10 8.20 -11.90
C HIS A 46 4.36 7.56 -12.50
N CYS A 47 4.69 6.35 -12.08
CA CYS A 47 5.87 5.62 -12.55
C CYS A 47 5.49 4.38 -13.37
N ARG A 48 6.39 4.00 -14.26
CA ARG A 48 6.50 2.62 -14.69
C ARG A 48 7.45 1.91 -13.74
N TYR A 49 7.10 0.71 -13.30
CA TYR A 49 7.92 -0.09 -12.40
C TYR A 49 7.77 -1.59 -12.67
N GLU A 50 8.68 -2.37 -12.12
CA GLU A 50 8.67 -3.83 -12.24
C GLU A 50 8.28 -4.45 -10.90
N GLN A 51 7.42 -5.47 -10.96
CA GLN A 51 7.09 -6.32 -9.82
C GLN A 51 7.47 -7.76 -10.13
N ARG A 52 8.03 -8.45 -9.14
CA ARG A 52 8.33 -9.88 -9.19
C ARG A 52 7.65 -10.56 -8.03
N ILE A 53 7.07 -11.70 -8.28
CA ILE A 53 6.50 -12.53 -7.24
C ILE A 53 6.93 -13.97 -7.42
N HIS A 54 7.45 -14.54 -6.34
CA HIS A 54 7.64 -15.98 -6.17
C HIS A 54 6.51 -16.52 -5.33
N VAL A 55 5.85 -17.58 -5.79
CA VAL A 55 4.72 -18.22 -5.11
C VAL A 55 4.98 -19.70 -4.95
N GLU A 56 4.84 -20.21 -3.74
CA GLU A 56 4.76 -21.63 -3.44
C GLU A 56 3.34 -21.95 -2.97
N ARG A 57 2.73 -22.95 -3.58
CA ARG A 57 1.41 -23.44 -3.19
C ARG A 57 1.50 -24.87 -2.72
N THR A 58 0.99 -25.12 -1.53
CA THR A 58 0.98 -26.44 -0.93
C THR A 58 -0.44 -26.93 -0.67
N LYS A 59 -0.62 -28.23 -0.70
CA LYS A 59 -1.86 -28.89 -0.35
C LYS A 59 -1.67 -29.81 0.83
N VAL A 60 -2.61 -29.72 1.76
CA VAL A 60 -2.63 -30.57 2.95
C VAL A 60 -3.59 -31.74 2.69
N LYS A 61 -3.09 -32.97 2.83
CA LYS A 61 -3.88 -34.21 2.85
C LYS A 61 -3.61 -34.96 4.14
N GLY A 62 -4.55 -34.92 5.09
CA GLY A 62 -4.30 -35.41 6.46
C GLY A 62 -3.16 -34.63 7.09
N ASP A 63 -2.15 -35.30 7.63
CA ASP A 63 -0.98 -34.69 8.27
C ASP A 63 0.18 -34.40 7.32
N LYS A 64 -0.01 -34.62 5.99
CA LYS A 64 1.02 -34.44 4.98
C LYS A 64 0.79 -33.18 4.17
N GLU A 65 1.77 -32.29 4.20
CA GLU A 65 1.84 -31.13 3.29
C GLU A 65 2.69 -31.50 2.07
N SER A 66 2.19 -31.23 0.86
CA SER A 66 2.88 -31.46 -0.40
C SER A 66 2.93 -30.20 -1.22
N LEU A 67 4.12 -29.87 -1.76
CA LEU A 67 4.27 -28.77 -2.71
C LEU A 67 3.58 -29.15 -4.02
N GLU A 68 2.61 -28.35 -4.47
CA GLU A 68 1.86 -28.55 -5.71
C GLU A 68 2.34 -27.62 -6.83
N GLU A 69 2.81 -26.44 -6.46
CA GLU A 69 3.21 -25.43 -7.42
C GLU A 69 4.30 -24.54 -6.84
N THR A 70 5.31 -24.26 -7.67
CA THR A 70 6.23 -23.14 -7.47
C THR A 70 6.21 -22.28 -8.72
N ARG A 71 6.11 -20.97 -8.58
CA ARG A 71 5.93 -20.08 -9.72
C ARG A 71 6.64 -18.75 -9.49
N ASP A 72 7.37 -18.32 -10.51
CA ASP A 72 7.98 -17.00 -10.58
C ASP A 72 7.33 -16.20 -11.70
N THR A 73 6.82 -15.03 -11.36
CA THR A 73 6.19 -14.13 -12.33
C THR A 73 6.80 -12.75 -12.21
N THR A 74 7.15 -12.14 -13.34
CA THR A 74 7.57 -10.74 -13.43
C THR A 74 6.58 -9.99 -14.28
N VAL A 75 6.15 -8.83 -13.80
CA VAL A 75 5.28 -7.91 -14.54
C VAL A 75 5.88 -6.52 -14.59
N THR A 76 5.55 -5.79 -15.64
CA THR A 76 5.71 -4.34 -15.69
C THR A 76 4.36 -3.69 -15.40
N VAL A 77 4.37 -2.69 -14.56
CA VAL A 77 3.18 -1.92 -14.17
C VAL A 77 3.38 -0.48 -14.63
N GLU A 78 2.38 0.10 -15.28
CA GLU A 78 2.40 1.49 -15.72
C GLU A 78 1.00 2.09 -15.73
N PRO A 79 0.84 3.40 -15.48
CA PRO A 79 -0.44 4.07 -15.63
C PRO A 79 -0.85 4.10 -17.11
N ALA A 80 -2.14 3.96 -17.37
CA ALA A 80 -2.69 4.11 -18.72
C ALA A 80 -2.47 5.54 -19.24
N LYS A 81 -2.30 5.68 -20.55
CA LYS A 81 -2.10 7.00 -21.20
C LYS A 81 -3.35 7.89 -21.15
N LYS A 82 -4.50 7.33 -20.85
CA LYS A 82 -5.77 8.05 -20.83
C LYS A 82 -6.59 7.57 -19.62
N PRO A 83 -7.31 8.49 -18.97
CA PRO A 83 -8.31 8.12 -17.99
C PRO A 83 -9.38 7.20 -18.58
N ASP A 84 -9.98 6.41 -17.73
CA ASP A 84 -11.15 5.62 -18.09
C ASP A 84 -12.44 6.49 -18.13
N LYS A 85 -13.60 5.85 -18.23
CA LYS A 85 -14.89 6.55 -18.30
C LYS A 85 -15.28 7.27 -17.01
N THR A 86 -14.66 6.91 -15.88
CA THR A 86 -14.87 7.55 -14.57
C THR A 86 -13.93 8.72 -14.32
N GLY A 87 -12.91 8.89 -15.17
CA GLY A 87 -11.87 9.90 -15.04
C GLY A 87 -10.63 9.38 -14.30
N ASP A 88 -10.65 8.13 -13.85
CA ASP A 88 -9.52 7.50 -13.19
C ASP A 88 -8.50 7.02 -14.23
N VAL A 89 -7.22 7.05 -13.85
CA VAL A 89 -6.14 6.51 -14.69
C VAL A 89 -5.90 5.05 -14.28
N PRO A 90 -6.40 4.08 -15.06
CA PRO A 90 -6.23 2.69 -14.71
C PRO A 90 -4.76 2.26 -14.83
N VAL A 91 -4.39 1.26 -14.07
CA VAL A 91 -3.07 0.66 -14.10
C VAL A 91 -3.05 -0.47 -15.12
N ILE A 92 -2.03 -0.47 -15.99
CA ILE A 92 -1.78 -1.53 -16.97
C ILE A 92 -0.71 -2.45 -16.41
N VAL A 93 -1.05 -3.74 -16.25
CA VAL A 93 -0.13 -4.77 -15.80
C VAL A 93 0.19 -5.69 -16.98
N ARG A 94 1.48 -5.80 -17.36
CA ARG A 94 1.94 -6.66 -18.46
C ARG A 94 2.87 -7.73 -17.92
N VAL A 95 2.60 -8.98 -18.22
CA VAL A 95 3.49 -10.09 -17.86
C VAL A 95 4.71 -10.08 -18.77
N VAL A 96 5.89 -9.97 -18.18
CA VAL A 96 7.20 -9.96 -18.86
C VAL A 96 7.79 -11.37 -18.90
N SER A 97 7.72 -12.08 -17.79
CA SER A 97 8.16 -13.46 -17.68
C SER A 97 7.28 -14.24 -16.71
N ASP A 98 7.18 -15.54 -16.94
CA ASP A 98 6.43 -16.44 -16.07
C ASP A 98 7.01 -17.85 -16.16
N THR A 99 6.81 -18.64 -15.11
CA THR A 99 7.20 -20.06 -15.09
C THR A 99 5.96 -20.95 -15.11
N ASP A 100 6.16 -22.22 -15.43
CA ASP A 100 5.14 -23.25 -15.25
C ASP A 100 4.97 -23.61 -13.77
N LYS A 101 4.08 -24.54 -13.44
CA LYS A 101 3.83 -25.00 -12.07
C LYS A 101 5.01 -25.68 -11.38
N LYS A 102 6.06 -26.00 -12.12
CA LYS A 102 7.28 -26.63 -11.63
C LYS A 102 8.46 -25.65 -11.56
N GLY A 103 8.22 -24.37 -11.86
CA GLY A 103 9.24 -23.34 -11.88
C GLY A 103 10.07 -23.27 -13.16
N ASN A 104 9.71 -24.02 -14.22
CA ASN A 104 10.43 -23.92 -15.48
C ASN A 104 9.97 -22.71 -16.29
N PRO A 105 10.88 -21.96 -16.94
CA PRO A 105 10.52 -20.81 -17.75
C PRO A 105 9.56 -21.19 -18.90
N LYS A 106 8.49 -20.43 -19.06
CA LYS A 106 7.56 -20.56 -20.19
C LYS A 106 8.19 -19.97 -21.45
N SER A 107 8.18 -20.70 -22.55
CA SER A 107 8.68 -20.24 -23.86
C SER A 107 7.79 -19.15 -24.49
N LYS A 108 6.51 -19.08 -24.11
CA LYS A 108 5.56 -18.07 -24.54
C LYS A 108 4.74 -17.60 -23.34
N VAL A 109 4.74 -16.31 -23.11
CA VAL A 109 3.96 -15.65 -22.08
C VAL A 109 2.95 -14.76 -22.75
N LYS A 110 1.70 -14.78 -22.29
CA LYS A 110 0.67 -13.82 -22.72
C LYS A 110 0.75 -12.61 -21.81
N GLU A 111 0.86 -11.42 -22.39
CA GLU A 111 0.98 -10.18 -21.62
C GLU A 111 -0.19 -9.91 -20.67
N ASP A 112 -1.40 -10.37 -21.05
CA ASP A 112 -2.64 -10.23 -20.30
C ASP A 112 -3.00 -11.46 -19.44
N GLU A 113 -2.05 -12.41 -19.25
CA GLU A 113 -2.31 -13.60 -18.44
C GLU A 113 -2.57 -13.20 -16.97
N PRO A 114 -3.73 -13.58 -16.38
CA PRO A 114 -4.00 -13.29 -14.99
C PRO A 114 -2.98 -13.94 -14.06
N THR A 115 -2.40 -13.15 -13.19
CA THR A 115 -1.40 -13.57 -12.20
C THR A 115 -1.88 -13.21 -10.80
N LEU A 116 -1.16 -13.63 -9.75
CA LEU A 116 -1.44 -13.16 -8.39
C LEU A 116 -1.26 -11.63 -8.28
N LEU A 117 -0.38 -11.04 -9.09
CA LEU A 117 -0.17 -9.59 -9.16
C LEU A 117 -1.35 -8.83 -9.80
N SER A 118 -2.24 -9.53 -10.51
CA SER A 118 -3.44 -8.92 -11.08
C SER A 118 -4.50 -8.53 -10.03
N PHE A 119 -4.32 -8.92 -8.77
CA PHE A 119 -5.15 -8.47 -7.65
C PHE A 119 -4.62 -7.15 -7.06
N GLY A 120 -4.36 -6.15 -7.92
CA GLY A 120 -3.74 -4.88 -7.54
C GLY A 120 -4.40 -4.20 -6.35
N ALA A 121 -5.73 -4.12 -6.31
CA ALA A 121 -6.46 -3.50 -5.20
C ALA A 121 -6.21 -4.18 -3.84
N VAL A 122 -5.99 -5.49 -3.79
CA VAL A 122 -5.62 -6.21 -2.55
C VAL A 122 -4.21 -5.81 -2.10
N TRP A 123 -3.27 -5.70 -3.04
CA TRP A 123 -1.92 -5.26 -2.75
C TRP A 123 -1.87 -3.82 -2.27
N ASP A 124 -2.67 -2.92 -2.85
CA ASP A 124 -2.74 -1.52 -2.43
C ASP A 124 -3.29 -1.37 -1.01
N VAL A 125 -4.26 -2.21 -0.61
CA VAL A 125 -4.73 -2.26 0.79
C VAL A 125 -3.63 -2.72 1.73
N ALA A 126 -2.81 -3.69 1.32
CA ALA A 126 -1.72 -4.22 2.14
C ALA A 126 -0.51 -3.26 2.18
N PHE A 127 -0.13 -2.67 1.03
CA PHE A 127 1.06 -1.83 0.93
C PHE A 127 0.88 -0.40 1.44
N PHE A 128 -0.34 0.13 1.39
CA PHE A 128 -0.63 1.50 1.81
C PHE A 128 -1.81 1.57 2.78
N PRO A 129 -1.77 0.85 3.92
CA PRO A 129 -2.90 0.83 4.86
C PRO A 129 -3.09 2.17 5.60
N LEU A 130 -2.04 2.99 5.73
CA LEU A 130 -2.06 4.23 6.50
C LEU A 130 -2.32 5.48 5.65
N LEU A 131 -2.99 5.37 4.50
CA LEU A 131 -3.35 6.53 3.68
C LEU A 131 -4.28 7.51 4.44
N PRO A 132 -4.24 8.82 4.15
CA PRO A 132 -5.06 9.83 4.82
C PRO A 132 -6.55 9.50 4.83
N GLU A 133 -7.08 8.97 3.74
CA GLU A 133 -8.47 8.56 3.61
C GLU A 133 -8.80 7.27 4.38
N ARG A 134 -7.79 6.53 4.87
CA ARG A 134 -7.97 5.25 5.59
C ARG A 134 -7.76 5.36 7.08
N ILE A 135 -6.87 6.24 7.55
CA ILE A 135 -6.49 6.30 8.97
C ILE A 135 -7.67 6.58 9.90
N GLY A 136 -8.69 7.30 9.45
CA GLY A 136 -9.92 7.55 10.20
C GLY A 136 -10.73 6.29 10.55
N TYR A 137 -10.49 5.18 9.86
CA TYR A 137 -11.21 3.92 10.02
C TYR A 137 -10.53 2.93 10.97
N TYR A 138 -9.39 3.31 11.54
CA TYR A 138 -8.63 2.45 12.45
C TYR A 138 -8.67 2.93 13.89
N ASN A 139 -8.55 1.97 14.80
CA ASN A 139 -8.07 2.18 16.15
C ASN A 139 -6.57 1.96 16.17
N PHE A 140 -5.83 2.92 16.74
CA PHE A 140 -4.38 2.86 16.87
C PHE A 140 -3.96 2.65 18.32
N GLN A 141 -2.97 1.78 18.53
CA GLN A 141 -2.34 1.55 19.83
C GLN A 141 -0.84 1.52 19.65
N GLU A 142 -0.12 2.34 20.40
CA GLU A 142 1.33 2.25 20.44
C GLU A 142 1.78 0.97 21.11
N VAL A 143 2.72 0.25 20.49
CA VAL A 143 3.31 -0.97 21.00
C VAL A 143 4.67 -0.62 21.61
N VAL A 144 4.87 -1.00 22.87
CA VAL A 144 6.14 -0.77 23.55
C VAL A 144 7.25 -1.57 22.85
N SER A 145 8.33 -0.89 22.49
CA SER A 145 9.54 -1.50 21.93
C SER A 145 10.73 -1.15 22.82
N ASP A 146 11.60 -2.13 23.03
CA ASP A 146 12.86 -1.91 23.75
C ASP A 146 13.89 -1.08 22.95
N ARG A 147 13.63 -0.84 21.67
CA ARG A 147 14.48 -0.08 20.78
C ARG A 147 14.07 1.39 20.75
N ARG A 148 14.92 2.26 21.28
CA ARG A 148 14.66 3.72 21.44
C ARG A 148 14.43 4.48 20.12
N ASN A 149 14.93 3.97 19.02
CA ASN A 149 14.86 4.64 17.70
C ASN A 149 13.73 4.13 16.82
N GLU A 150 12.81 3.37 17.36
CA GLU A 150 11.70 2.78 16.62
C GLU A 150 10.39 3.04 17.36
N ARG A 151 9.35 3.40 16.63
CA ARG A 151 8.00 3.52 17.16
C ARG A 151 7.09 2.56 16.41
N TRP A 152 6.39 1.76 17.16
CA TRP A 152 5.52 0.73 16.63
C TRP A 152 4.08 1.02 16.97
N PHE A 153 3.19 0.95 15.98
CA PHE A 153 1.76 1.16 16.15
C PHE A 153 0.98 -0.02 15.60
N ARG A 154 0.18 -0.63 16.46
CA ARG A 154 -0.86 -1.55 16.04
C ARG A 154 -2.01 -0.75 15.45
N PHE A 155 -2.53 -1.18 14.31
CA PHE A 155 -3.72 -0.63 13.67
C PHE A 155 -4.73 -1.74 13.41
N VAL A 156 -5.98 -1.52 13.84
CA VAL A 156 -7.09 -2.46 13.70
C VAL A 156 -8.30 -1.71 13.18
N PRO A 157 -8.96 -2.19 12.12
CA PRO A 157 -10.21 -1.58 11.66
C PRO A 157 -11.24 -1.45 12.77
N LYS A 158 -11.95 -0.34 12.81
CA LYS A 158 -13.11 -0.16 13.69
C LYS A 158 -14.21 -1.13 13.29
N ALA A 159 -14.90 -1.73 14.28
CA ALA A 159 -15.85 -2.81 14.03
C ALA A 159 -17.06 -2.37 13.16
N GLU A 160 -17.43 -1.10 13.21
CA GLU A 160 -18.52 -0.52 12.43
C GLU A 160 -18.18 -0.32 10.94
N ILE A 161 -16.93 -0.43 10.54
CA ILE A 161 -16.49 -0.21 9.16
C ILE A 161 -16.57 -1.53 8.40
N THR A 162 -17.58 -1.65 7.54
CA THR A 162 -17.83 -2.84 6.72
C THR A 162 -17.92 -2.54 5.22
N ASP A 163 -17.90 -1.26 4.83
CA ASP A 163 -18.13 -0.77 3.48
C ASP A 163 -16.85 -0.59 2.65
N ARG A 164 -15.69 -0.96 3.21
CA ARG A 164 -14.39 -0.85 2.55
C ARG A 164 -13.39 -1.90 2.99
N ALA A 165 -12.53 -2.31 2.07
CA ALA A 165 -11.44 -3.23 2.37
C ALA A 165 -10.33 -2.53 3.16
N LEU A 166 -9.92 -3.14 4.25
CA LEU A 166 -8.91 -2.61 5.17
C LEU A 166 -7.94 -3.73 5.60
N ALA A 167 -6.73 -3.35 5.98
CA ALA A 167 -5.77 -4.25 6.59
C ALA A 167 -5.74 -4.06 8.13
N SER A 168 -5.32 -5.07 8.87
CA SER A 168 -4.90 -4.95 10.26
C SER A 168 -3.45 -5.37 10.43
N GLY A 169 -2.75 -4.79 11.39
CA GLY A 169 -1.35 -5.13 11.60
C GLY A 169 -0.59 -4.20 12.51
N ILE A 170 0.72 -4.18 12.33
CA ILE A 170 1.65 -3.34 13.09
C ILE A 170 2.57 -2.60 12.13
N ALA A 171 2.65 -1.28 12.27
CA ALA A 171 3.55 -0.41 11.49
C ALA A 171 4.73 0.04 12.34
N GLN A 172 5.93 -0.09 11.81
CA GLN A 172 7.16 0.52 12.33
C GLN A 172 7.38 1.86 11.64
N LEU A 173 7.52 2.90 12.43
CA LEU A 173 7.70 4.26 11.95
C LEU A 173 9.01 4.85 12.43
N ASP A 174 9.62 5.67 11.60
CA ASP A 174 10.67 6.57 12.01
C ASP A 174 10.08 7.63 12.98
N PRO A 175 10.61 7.78 14.20
CA PRO A 175 10.03 8.67 15.22
C PRO A 175 10.14 10.16 14.90
N GLN A 176 11.05 10.56 14.01
CA GLN A 176 11.29 11.95 13.65
C GLN A 176 10.50 12.36 12.42
N THR A 177 10.57 11.54 11.37
CA THR A 177 9.99 11.85 10.06
C THR A 177 8.58 11.28 9.88
N GLY A 178 8.20 10.25 10.66
CA GLY A 178 6.97 9.50 10.46
C GLY A 178 7.00 8.61 9.21
N GLU A 179 8.19 8.39 8.62
CA GLU A 179 8.32 7.47 7.49
C GLU A 179 7.99 6.04 7.91
N VAL A 180 7.28 5.32 7.07
CA VAL A 180 7.00 3.90 7.27
C VAL A 180 8.24 3.11 6.90
N LEU A 181 8.75 2.31 7.85
CA LEU A 181 9.93 1.46 7.67
C LEU A 181 9.53 0.03 7.33
N THR A 182 8.59 -0.52 8.08
CA THR A 182 8.07 -1.88 7.90
C THR A 182 6.59 -1.92 8.31
N ILE A 183 5.80 -2.67 7.60
CA ILE A 183 4.43 -3.03 8.00
C ILE A 183 4.32 -4.55 8.10
N LYS A 184 3.82 -5.03 9.22
CA LYS A 184 3.41 -6.42 9.41
C LYS A 184 1.89 -6.50 9.32
N ILE A 185 1.38 -7.02 8.21
CA ILE A 185 -0.04 -7.28 8.02
C ILE A 185 -0.39 -8.58 8.74
N GLU A 186 -1.40 -8.52 9.59
CA GLU A 186 -1.93 -9.66 10.35
C GLU A 186 -3.27 -10.15 9.78
N GLY A 187 -3.91 -9.35 8.93
CA GLY A 187 -5.16 -9.72 8.28
C GLY A 187 -5.65 -8.68 7.27
N LEU A 188 -6.51 -9.12 6.38
CA LEU A 188 -7.28 -8.28 5.46
C LEU A 188 -8.76 -8.45 5.76
N HIS A 189 -9.52 -7.37 5.71
CA HIS A 189 -10.93 -7.31 6.11
C HIS A 189 -11.79 -6.77 4.97
N ASN A 190 -13.02 -7.26 4.85
CA ASN A 190 -14.03 -6.81 3.91
C ASN A 190 -13.58 -6.84 2.44
N LEU A 191 -12.83 -7.88 2.06
CA LEU A 191 -12.30 -8.03 0.70
C LEU A 191 -13.37 -8.17 -0.36
N GLU A 192 -14.59 -8.56 0.03
CA GLU A 192 -15.77 -8.64 -0.84
C GLU A 192 -16.16 -7.30 -1.46
N VAL A 193 -15.76 -6.19 -0.83
CA VAL A 193 -15.98 -4.83 -1.36
C VAL A 193 -15.11 -4.58 -2.60
N LEU A 194 -13.93 -5.20 -2.67
CA LEU A 194 -13.03 -5.06 -3.82
C LEU A 194 -13.46 -5.94 -4.99
N ASP A 195 -13.62 -7.23 -4.70
CA ASP A 195 -13.97 -8.24 -5.69
C ASP A 195 -14.43 -9.53 -5.02
N LYS A 196 -15.40 -10.20 -5.64
CA LYS A 196 -15.92 -11.48 -5.19
C LYS A 196 -14.87 -12.59 -5.13
N GLU A 197 -13.87 -12.57 -6.00
CA GLU A 197 -12.77 -13.54 -5.94
C GLU A 197 -11.81 -13.22 -4.79
N ALA A 198 -11.54 -11.92 -4.52
CA ALA A 198 -10.70 -11.50 -3.40
C ALA A 198 -11.27 -11.95 -2.04
N SER A 199 -12.60 -11.98 -1.88
CA SER A 199 -13.26 -12.44 -0.66
C SER A 199 -13.00 -13.92 -0.33
N LYS A 200 -12.51 -14.70 -1.28
CA LYS A 200 -12.11 -16.10 -1.05
C LYS A 200 -10.74 -16.25 -0.39
N MET A 201 -10.00 -15.16 -0.21
CA MET A 201 -8.78 -15.17 0.59
C MET A 201 -9.14 -15.28 2.07
N ARG A 202 -8.85 -16.41 2.69
CA ARG A 202 -9.28 -16.73 4.07
C ARG A 202 -8.34 -16.16 5.12
N THR A 203 -7.05 -16.20 4.85
CA THR A 203 -6.02 -15.60 5.71
C THR A 203 -4.95 -14.94 4.86
N PHE A 204 -4.37 -13.88 5.38
CA PHE A 204 -3.26 -13.17 4.74
C PHE A 204 -2.38 -12.57 5.83
N ASN A 205 -1.11 -12.96 5.85
CA ASN A 205 -0.09 -12.39 6.70
C ASN A 205 1.10 -12.01 5.83
N ALA A 206 1.64 -10.82 6.03
CA ALA A 206 2.79 -10.36 5.28
C ALA A 206 3.66 -9.43 6.12
N THR A 207 4.96 -9.43 5.86
CA THR A 207 5.87 -8.36 6.27
C THR A 207 6.28 -7.61 5.03
N ILE A 208 6.14 -6.30 5.05
CA ILE A 208 6.43 -5.39 3.94
C ILE A 208 7.49 -4.42 4.40
N ASP A 209 8.63 -4.41 3.73
CA ASP A 209 9.73 -3.50 3.98
C ASP A 209 9.71 -2.35 2.97
N TYR A 210 9.94 -1.15 3.49
CA TYR A 210 9.97 0.08 2.69
C TYR A 210 11.39 0.61 2.66
N SER A 211 11.93 0.72 1.47
CA SER A 211 13.25 1.30 1.26
C SER A 211 13.15 2.74 0.76
N GLN A 212 14.11 3.54 1.14
CA GLN A 212 14.27 4.89 0.63
C GLN A 212 14.53 4.82 -0.88
N TYR A 213 13.76 5.56 -1.66
CA TYR A 213 13.93 5.64 -3.10
C TYR A 213 14.73 6.89 -3.47
N GLU A 214 14.15 8.07 -3.22
CA GLU A 214 14.79 9.37 -3.48
C GLU A 214 14.36 10.35 -2.39
N GLY A 215 15.28 11.08 -1.82
CA GLY A 215 14.98 12.04 -0.77
C GLY A 215 14.25 11.39 0.42
N THR A 216 13.00 11.79 0.64
CA THR A 216 12.13 11.31 1.72
C THR A 216 11.10 10.26 1.29
N LEU A 217 11.10 9.85 0.00
CA LEU A 217 10.16 8.85 -0.48
C LEU A 217 10.59 7.44 -0.08
N ARG A 218 9.69 6.69 0.55
CA ARG A 218 9.87 5.28 0.86
C ARG A 218 8.86 4.43 0.11
N MET A 219 9.38 3.46 -0.64
CA MET A 219 8.59 2.59 -1.49
C MET A 219 8.56 1.18 -0.93
N PRO A 220 7.45 0.44 -1.06
CA PRO A 220 7.43 -0.98 -0.73
C PRO A 220 8.37 -1.70 -1.70
N THR A 221 9.45 -2.27 -1.19
CA THR A 221 10.47 -2.92 -2.02
C THR A 221 10.49 -4.42 -1.89
N LEU A 222 10.14 -4.92 -0.72
CA LEU A 222 10.10 -6.34 -0.43
C LEU A 222 8.87 -6.65 0.42
N ALA A 223 8.16 -7.70 0.04
CA ALA A 223 7.16 -8.31 0.90
C ALA A 223 7.34 -9.82 0.92
N GLY A 224 7.14 -10.41 2.07
CA GLY A 224 7.10 -11.86 2.22
C GLY A 224 5.94 -12.25 3.12
N GLY A 225 5.26 -13.33 2.77
CA GLY A 225 4.09 -13.71 3.56
C GLY A 225 3.52 -15.08 3.22
N ALA A 226 2.42 -15.35 3.87
CA ALA A 226 1.66 -16.57 3.66
C ALA A 226 0.16 -16.31 3.86
N GLY A 227 -0.65 -17.18 3.30
CA GLY A 227 -2.09 -17.13 3.47
C GLY A 227 -2.77 -18.42 3.05
N VAL A 228 -4.06 -18.49 3.32
CA VAL A 228 -4.93 -19.55 2.83
C VAL A 228 -5.89 -18.95 1.81
N SER A 229 -5.81 -19.40 0.59
CA SER A 229 -6.63 -18.91 -0.51
C SER A 229 -7.67 -19.97 -0.90
N GLY A 230 -8.93 -19.54 -1.07
CA GLY A 230 -9.99 -20.27 -1.73
C GLY A 230 -10.24 -19.82 -3.17
N ILE A 231 -9.38 -18.92 -3.68
CA ILE A 231 -9.44 -18.49 -5.08
C ILE A 231 -9.12 -19.69 -5.97
N ARG A 232 -10.04 -20.08 -6.85
CA ARG A 232 -9.97 -21.32 -7.65
C ARG A 232 -8.60 -21.57 -8.30
N ARG A 233 -7.92 -20.52 -8.74
CA ARG A 233 -6.63 -20.60 -9.41
C ARG A 233 -5.43 -20.74 -8.46
N PHE A 234 -5.61 -20.31 -7.20
CA PHE A 234 -4.59 -20.29 -6.15
C PHE A 234 -5.10 -20.96 -4.87
N GLU A 235 -5.99 -21.95 -4.99
CA GLU A 235 -6.59 -22.63 -3.83
C GLU A 235 -5.54 -23.41 -3.05
N GLY A 236 -5.53 -23.21 -1.73
CA GLY A 236 -4.64 -23.91 -0.79
C GLY A 236 -3.82 -22.96 0.08
N ASN A 237 -2.79 -23.51 0.71
CA ASN A 237 -1.81 -22.72 1.45
C ASN A 237 -0.84 -22.09 0.45
N VAL A 238 -0.68 -20.78 0.54
CA VAL A 238 0.19 -19.99 -0.33
C VAL A 238 1.26 -19.33 0.50
N LYS A 239 2.53 -19.50 0.13
CA LYS A 239 3.64 -18.67 0.57
C LYS A 239 4.08 -17.81 -0.61
N PHE A 240 4.46 -16.58 -0.35
CA PHE A 240 4.91 -15.69 -1.41
C PHE A 240 6.08 -14.83 -0.95
N ARG A 241 6.90 -14.44 -1.93
CA ARG A 241 7.89 -13.37 -1.82
C ARG A 241 7.66 -12.42 -2.99
N PHE A 242 7.49 -11.16 -2.68
CA PHE A 242 7.22 -10.08 -3.61
C PHE A 242 8.38 -9.08 -3.58
N GLU A 243 8.78 -8.59 -4.74
CA GLU A 243 9.78 -7.55 -4.91
C GLU A 243 9.23 -6.49 -5.87
N GLU A 244 9.42 -5.22 -5.52
CA GLU A 244 9.03 -4.08 -6.37
C GLU A 244 10.20 -3.11 -6.52
N GLY A 245 10.37 -2.57 -7.73
CA GLY A 245 11.47 -1.64 -8.00
C GLY A 245 11.57 -1.21 -9.45
N LYS A 246 12.71 -0.64 -9.82
CA LYS A 246 12.98 -0.10 -11.16
C LYS A 246 11.98 0.99 -11.57
N TYR A 247 11.66 1.88 -10.65
CA TYR A 247 10.76 2.98 -10.89
C TYR A 247 11.34 3.95 -11.94
N VAL A 248 10.53 4.24 -12.94
CA VAL A 248 10.84 5.21 -14.00
C VAL A 248 9.69 6.19 -14.05
N PRO A 249 9.87 7.44 -13.58
CA PRO A 249 8.84 8.48 -13.68
C PRO A 249 8.43 8.71 -15.13
N LEU A 250 7.12 8.71 -15.41
CA LEU A 250 6.58 8.95 -16.75
C LEU A 250 6.21 10.41 -16.97
N PHE A 251 6.14 11.19 -15.90
CA PHE A 251 5.83 12.61 -15.91
C PHE A 251 6.87 13.36 -15.07
N LYS A 252 7.12 14.64 -15.38
CA LYS A 252 7.87 15.48 -14.45
C LYS A 252 7.00 15.69 -13.22
N LEU A 253 7.49 15.22 -12.09
CA LEU A 253 6.93 15.55 -10.79
C LEU A 253 7.30 17.02 -10.50
N GLU A 254 6.31 17.91 -10.42
CA GLU A 254 6.50 19.31 -10.03
C GLU A 254 6.72 19.45 -8.53
#